data_abd61adf0e8911197a81f0da495104e6
#
_entry.id   abd61adf0e8911197a81f0da495104e6
#
_cell.length_a   1.000
_cell.length_b   1.000
_cell.length_c   1.000
_cell.angle_alpha   90.00
_cell.angle_beta   90.00
_cell.angle_gamma   90.00
#
_symmetry.space_group_name_H-M   'P 1'
#
loop_
_entity.id
_entity.type
_entity.pdbx_description
1 polymer ?
#
loop_
_entity_poly.entity_id
_entity_poly.type
_entity_poly.pdbx_seq_one_letter_code
_entity_poly.pdbx_strand_id
1 'polypeptide(L)'
;MKISFIGAGSIGFTQTLVRDLLKVPEFQDITFSFHDISEKNLDLVSRLIQKDIEQNKLPAKIEQSTDRKKSLDGAKYIINCTRIGGLEAFEHDINIPLQYGVDQCVGDTICAGGILYGQRNIPQTLNFCEDIKSYSHTDALFLNYSNPMAMNTWAAVSEAKVN
;
A
#
# COMPACT_ATOMS: atom_id res chain seq x y z
N MET A 1 11.91 15.36 1.40
CA MET A 1 11.71 14.04 0.73
C MET A 1 10.25 13.64 0.88
N LYS A 2 9.66 12.92 -0.10
CA LYS A 2 8.24 12.50 -0.06
C LYS A 2 8.13 10.99 -0.10
N ILE A 3 7.32 10.42 0.79
CA ILE A 3 6.96 8.99 0.84
C ILE A 3 5.45 8.90 0.60
N SER A 4 5.04 8.17 -0.44
CA SER A 4 3.64 7.96 -0.77
C SER A 4 3.16 6.58 -0.31
N PHE A 5 1.96 6.51 0.24
CA PHE A 5 1.28 5.27 0.63
C PHE A 5 0.06 5.07 -0.26
N ILE A 6 0.00 3.95 -0.97
CA ILE A 6 -1.18 3.50 -1.71
C ILE A 6 -1.93 2.50 -0.83
N GLY A 7 -3.19 2.80 -0.49
CA GLY A 7 -3.98 2.02 0.46
C GLY A 7 -3.77 2.48 1.91
N ALA A 8 -3.54 3.77 2.10
CA ALA A 8 -3.24 4.37 3.42
C ALA A 8 -4.40 4.29 4.42
N GLY A 9 -5.63 4.00 3.99
CA GLY A 9 -6.80 3.84 4.87
C GLY A 9 -6.72 2.65 5.83
N SER A 10 -5.66 1.84 5.75
CA SER A 10 -5.36 0.76 6.69
C SER A 10 -4.70 1.30 7.96
N ILE A 11 -5.48 1.50 9.03
CA ILE A 11 -5.00 2.10 10.29
C ILE A 11 -3.77 1.37 10.82
N GLY A 12 -3.84 0.05 10.98
CA GLY A 12 -2.77 -0.74 11.58
C GLY A 12 -1.45 -0.62 10.82
N PHE A 13 -1.49 -0.83 9.52
CA PHE A 13 -0.29 -0.77 8.68
C PHE A 13 0.29 0.64 8.57
N THR A 14 -0.54 1.61 8.17
CA THR A 14 -0.07 2.96 7.91
C THR A 14 0.50 3.60 9.15
N GLN A 15 -0.19 3.52 10.29
CA GLN A 15 0.29 4.10 11.54
C GLN A 15 1.59 3.44 12.02
N THR A 16 1.68 2.11 11.96
CA THR A 16 2.89 1.39 12.40
C THR A 16 4.09 1.76 11.55
N LEU A 17 3.96 1.73 10.22
CA LEU A 17 5.05 2.06 9.32
C LEU A 17 5.49 3.53 9.45
N VAL A 18 4.55 4.46 9.58
CA VAL A 18 4.89 5.88 9.78
C VAL A 18 5.61 6.09 11.11
N ARG A 19 5.13 5.46 12.20
CA ARG A 19 5.80 5.56 13.51
C ARG A 19 7.21 4.98 13.48
N ASP A 20 7.42 3.88 12.76
CA ASP A 20 8.76 3.30 12.62
C ASP A 20 9.69 4.20 11.81
N LEU A 21 9.21 4.80 10.72
CA LEU A 21 9.97 5.78 9.96
C LEU A 21 10.32 7.01 10.78
N LEU A 22 9.38 7.55 11.56
CA LEU A 22 9.61 8.74 12.40
C LEU A 22 10.58 8.51 13.58
N LYS A 23 10.88 7.27 13.95
CA LYS A 23 11.95 6.94 14.91
C LYS A 23 13.35 7.18 14.35
N VAL A 24 13.48 7.19 13.01
CA VAL A 24 14.76 7.42 12.33
C VAL A 24 14.94 8.92 12.12
N PRO A 25 15.99 9.56 12.68
CA PRO A 25 16.17 11.01 12.63
C PRO A 25 16.13 11.59 11.22
N GLU A 26 16.70 10.88 10.24
CA GLU A 26 16.76 11.29 8.84
C GLU A 26 15.39 11.33 8.16
N PHE A 27 14.38 10.69 8.74
CA PHE A 27 13.01 10.64 8.22
C PHE A 27 12.02 11.51 9.00
N GLN A 28 12.49 12.28 9.97
CA GLN A 28 11.61 13.15 10.76
C GLN A 28 11.15 14.41 10.03
N ASP A 29 11.88 14.88 9.00
CA ASP A 29 11.51 16.04 8.17
C ASP A 29 11.15 15.59 6.75
N ILE A 30 10.09 14.80 6.64
CA ILE A 30 9.59 14.31 5.34
C ILE A 30 8.11 14.62 5.17
N THR A 31 7.65 14.53 3.94
CA THR A 31 6.23 14.60 3.62
C THR A 31 5.70 13.18 3.39
N PHE A 32 4.74 12.77 4.21
CA PHE A 32 3.93 11.58 3.97
C PHE A 32 2.75 11.96 3.08
N SER A 33 2.58 11.27 1.97
CA SER A 33 1.47 11.46 1.06
C SER A 33 0.58 10.22 1.07
N PHE A 34 -0.63 10.34 1.58
CA PHE A 34 -1.55 9.24 1.75
C PHE A 34 -2.58 9.21 0.63
N HIS A 35 -2.74 8.04 0.03
CA HIS A 35 -3.80 7.77 -0.94
C HIS A 35 -4.63 6.57 -0.50
N ASP A 36 -5.95 6.72 -0.57
CA ASP A 36 -6.91 5.63 -0.42
C ASP A 36 -8.18 5.95 -1.23
N ILE A 37 -8.90 4.91 -1.65
CA ILE A 37 -10.20 5.08 -2.33
C ILE A 37 -11.31 5.48 -1.35
N SER A 38 -11.15 5.19 -0.06
CA SER A 38 -12.07 5.56 1.01
C SER A 38 -11.65 6.89 1.64
N GLU A 39 -12.30 7.98 1.25
CA GLU A 39 -12.06 9.30 1.84
C GLU A 39 -12.23 9.29 3.37
N LYS A 40 -13.24 8.57 3.87
CA LYS A 40 -13.48 8.44 5.31
C LYS A 40 -12.30 7.79 6.05
N ASN A 41 -11.80 6.67 5.55
CA ASN A 41 -10.67 5.98 6.19
C ASN A 41 -9.39 6.80 6.08
N LEU A 42 -9.18 7.43 4.93
CA LEU A 42 -8.06 8.31 4.68
C LEU A 42 -8.01 9.48 5.68
N ASP A 43 -9.13 10.17 5.89
CA ASP A 43 -9.24 11.26 6.86
C ASP A 43 -8.97 10.77 8.30
N LEU A 44 -9.53 9.64 8.70
CA LEU A 44 -9.32 9.09 10.04
C LEU A 44 -7.85 8.76 10.31
N VAL A 45 -7.19 8.10 9.37
CA VAL A 45 -5.76 7.72 9.49
C VAL A 45 -4.88 8.97 9.49
N SER A 46 -5.13 9.91 8.59
CA SER A 46 -4.37 11.14 8.50
C SER A 46 -4.43 11.95 9.79
N ARG A 47 -5.62 12.12 10.37
CA ARG A 47 -5.78 12.81 11.67
C ARG A 47 -5.09 12.10 12.83
N LEU A 48 -5.12 10.75 12.82
CA LEU A 48 -4.46 9.96 13.85
C LEU A 48 -2.94 10.17 13.80
N ILE A 49 -2.35 10.10 12.61
CA ILE A 49 -0.91 10.29 12.42
C ILE A 49 -0.50 11.75 12.64
N GLN A 50 -1.33 12.71 12.22
CA GLN A 50 -1.09 14.13 12.49
C GLN A 50 -0.98 14.38 14.00
N LYS A 51 -1.87 13.76 14.80
CA LYS A 51 -1.79 13.84 16.26
C LYS A 51 -0.48 13.25 16.83
N ASP A 52 -0.03 12.11 16.28
CA ASP A 52 1.26 11.52 16.68
C ASP A 52 2.43 12.47 16.37
N ILE A 53 2.44 13.11 15.22
CA ILE A 53 3.45 14.09 14.81
C ILE A 53 3.46 15.30 15.75
N GLU A 54 2.30 15.88 16.04
CA GLU A 54 2.14 17.05 16.91
C GLU A 54 2.56 16.76 18.35
N GLN A 55 2.12 15.63 18.90
CA GLN A 55 2.47 15.22 20.27
C GLN A 55 3.97 15.04 20.46
N ASN A 56 4.65 14.55 19.42
CA ASN A 56 6.10 14.35 19.44
C ASN A 56 6.88 15.57 18.90
N LYS A 57 6.21 16.66 18.54
CA LYS A 57 6.79 17.90 17.99
C LYS A 57 7.72 17.65 16.81
N LEU A 58 7.32 16.73 15.91
CA LEU A 58 8.09 16.38 14.72
C LEU A 58 7.80 17.33 13.57
N PRO A 59 8.77 17.62 12.69
CA PRO A 59 8.59 18.53 11.54
C PRO A 59 7.90 17.87 10.34
N ALA A 60 7.60 16.58 10.38
CA ALA A 60 6.95 15.84 9.30
C ALA A 60 5.62 16.45 8.88
N LYS A 61 5.29 16.32 7.59
CA LYS A 61 4.05 16.83 7.00
C LYS A 61 3.21 15.69 6.44
N ILE A 62 1.88 15.90 6.42
CA ILE A 62 0.94 14.98 5.81
C ILE A 62 0.21 15.67 4.66
N GLU A 63 0.16 15.00 3.53
CA GLU A 63 -0.73 15.28 2.41
C GLU A 63 -1.68 14.09 2.25
N GLN A 64 -2.92 14.32 1.83
CA GLN A 64 -3.86 13.24 1.56
C GLN A 64 -4.65 13.50 0.28
N SER A 65 -4.94 12.46 -0.47
CA SER A 65 -5.72 12.56 -1.70
C SER A 65 -6.36 11.22 -2.07
N THR A 66 -7.60 11.25 -2.56
CA THR A 66 -8.23 10.12 -3.24
C THR A 66 -7.76 9.99 -4.70
N ASP A 67 -7.04 10.98 -5.21
CA ASP A 67 -6.37 10.93 -6.51
C ASP A 67 -4.94 10.40 -6.31
N ARG A 68 -4.70 9.16 -6.77
CA ARG A 68 -3.40 8.50 -6.65
C ARG A 68 -2.26 9.28 -7.34
N LYS A 69 -2.54 9.90 -8.47
CA LYS A 69 -1.54 10.67 -9.22
C LYS A 69 -1.00 11.85 -8.41
N LYS A 70 -1.87 12.55 -7.70
CA LYS A 70 -1.46 13.62 -6.78
C LYS A 70 -0.61 13.09 -5.62
N SER A 71 -0.98 11.93 -5.08
CA SER A 71 -0.20 11.32 -4.00
C SER A 71 1.19 10.90 -4.46
N LEU A 72 1.31 10.42 -5.68
CA LEU A 72 2.58 9.94 -6.27
C LEU A 72 3.50 11.07 -6.74
N ASP A 73 2.97 12.26 -7.01
CA ASP A 73 3.73 13.38 -7.59
C ASP A 73 5.00 13.69 -6.79
N GLY A 74 6.16 13.44 -7.42
CA GLY A 74 7.49 13.63 -6.83
C GLY A 74 7.85 12.68 -5.67
N ALA A 75 7.07 11.62 -5.42
CA ALA A 75 7.38 10.67 -4.37
C ALA A 75 8.66 9.87 -4.67
N LYS A 76 9.56 9.77 -3.67
CA LYS A 76 10.81 8.99 -3.78
C LYS A 76 10.62 7.54 -3.36
N TYR A 77 9.77 7.28 -2.37
CA TYR A 77 9.41 5.94 -1.90
C TYR A 77 7.90 5.78 -1.98
N ILE A 78 7.47 4.64 -2.50
CA ILE A 78 6.06 4.30 -2.63
C ILE A 78 5.79 3.00 -1.89
N ILE A 79 4.91 3.03 -0.91
CA ILE A 79 4.53 1.88 -0.10
C ILE A 79 3.12 1.46 -0.49
N ASN A 80 2.98 0.22 -0.97
CA ASN A 80 1.70 -0.36 -1.33
C ASN A 80 1.16 -1.23 -0.18
N CYS A 81 0.02 -0.85 0.38
CA CYS A 81 -0.68 -1.55 1.46
C CYS A 81 -2.12 -1.89 1.07
N THR A 82 -2.41 -2.07 -0.22
CA THR A 82 -3.78 -2.30 -0.71
C THR A 82 -4.23 -3.75 -0.51
N ARG A 83 -5.53 -3.93 -0.31
CA ARG A 83 -6.22 -5.22 -0.44
C ARG A 83 -7.31 -5.08 -1.50
N ILE A 84 -7.02 -5.50 -2.72
CA ILE A 84 -7.97 -5.39 -3.82
C ILE A 84 -9.13 -6.37 -3.61
N GLY A 85 -10.36 -5.84 -3.66
CA GLY A 85 -11.59 -6.58 -3.40
C GLY A 85 -11.99 -6.67 -1.92
N GLY A 86 -11.16 -6.14 -1.01
CA GLY A 86 -11.48 -6.07 0.42
C GLY A 86 -11.69 -7.44 1.08
N LEU A 87 -12.48 -7.46 2.15
CA LEU A 87 -12.78 -8.68 2.90
C LEU A 87 -13.76 -9.60 2.18
N GLU A 88 -14.66 -9.07 1.37
CA GLU A 88 -15.62 -9.85 0.58
C GLU A 88 -14.91 -10.78 -0.40
N ALA A 89 -13.95 -10.24 -1.16
CA ALA A 89 -13.16 -11.05 -2.06
C ALA A 89 -12.28 -12.07 -1.32
N PHE A 90 -11.76 -11.71 -0.14
CA PHE A 90 -11.01 -12.63 0.70
C PHE A 90 -11.87 -13.81 1.19
N GLU A 91 -13.11 -13.57 1.54
CA GLU A 91 -14.07 -14.63 1.89
C GLU A 91 -14.25 -15.63 0.72
N HIS A 92 -14.34 -15.14 -0.51
CA HIS A 92 -14.38 -15.99 -1.69
C HIS A 92 -13.09 -16.78 -1.90
N ASP A 93 -11.93 -16.15 -1.66
CA ASP A 93 -10.61 -16.80 -1.78
C ASP A 93 -10.45 -17.98 -0.81
N ILE A 94 -11.18 -17.98 0.31
CA ILE A 94 -11.24 -19.09 1.28
C ILE A 94 -12.33 -20.09 0.91
N ASN A 95 -13.55 -19.62 0.68
CA ASN A 95 -14.72 -20.48 0.55
C ASN A 95 -14.74 -21.29 -0.75
N ILE A 96 -14.20 -20.75 -1.85
CA ILE A 96 -14.14 -21.48 -3.12
C ILE A 96 -13.23 -22.71 -3.01
N PRO A 97 -11.97 -22.63 -2.57
CA PRO A 97 -11.12 -23.81 -2.38
C PRO A 97 -11.71 -24.82 -1.37
N LEU A 98 -12.35 -24.33 -0.32
CA LEU A 98 -12.96 -25.19 0.69
C LEU A 98 -14.06 -26.10 0.11
N GLN A 99 -14.81 -25.66 -0.90
CA GLN A 99 -15.81 -26.50 -1.59
C GLN A 99 -15.19 -27.71 -2.30
N TYR A 100 -13.89 -27.64 -2.59
CA TYR A 100 -13.12 -28.72 -3.20
C TYR A 100 -12.23 -29.47 -2.20
N GLY A 101 -12.49 -29.31 -0.89
CA GLY A 101 -11.74 -29.97 0.17
C GLY A 101 -10.36 -29.37 0.45
N VAL A 102 -10.06 -28.20 -0.08
CA VAL A 102 -8.82 -27.46 0.21
C VAL A 102 -9.07 -26.51 1.38
N ASP A 103 -8.78 -26.99 2.57
CA ASP A 103 -8.86 -26.20 3.80
C ASP A 103 -7.57 -25.41 3.99
N GLN A 104 -7.69 -24.08 4.01
CA GLN A 104 -6.55 -23.17 4.15
C GLN A 104 -6.86 -22.14 5.26
N CYS A 105 -5.89 -21.89 6.14
CA CYS A 105 -6.08 -20.97 7.27
C CYS A 105 -6.28 -19.52 6.78
N VAL A 106 -5.28 -18.96 6.12
CA VAL A 106 -5.34 -17.63 5.49
C VAL A 106 -5.22 -17.75 3.96
N GLY A 107 -4.20 -18.45 3.47
CA GLY A 107 -4.03 -18.84 2.09
C GLY A 107 -3.88 -17.68 1.10
N ASP A 108 -3.40 -16.52 1.54
CA ASP A 108 -3.37 -15.31 0.72
C ASP A 108 -2.03 -15.10 -0.03
N THR A 109 -1.17 -16.12 -0.07
CA THR A 109 0.14 -16.04 -0.73
C THR A 109 0.30 -17.09 -1.83
N ILE A 110 0.47 -18.37 -1.47
CA ILE A 110 0.81 -19.46 -2.41
C ILE A 110 -0.24 -20.58 -2.48
N CYS A 111 -1.28 -20.54 -1.67
CA CYS A 111 -2.40 -21.47 -1.71
C CYS A 111 -3.36 -21.16 -2.86
N ALA A 112 -4.39 -21.99 -3.04
CA ALA A 112 -5.43 -21.76 -4.05
C ALA A 112 -6.06 -20.37 -3.94
N GLY A 113 -6.41 -19.92 -2.73
CA GLY A 113 -6.88 -18.56 -2.49
C GLY A 113 -5.85 -17.49 -2.83
N GLY A 114 -4.56 -17.76 -2.61
CA GLY A 114 -3.47 -16.88 -3.02
C GLY A 114 -3.40 -16.69 -4.53
N ILE A 115 -3.69 -17.72 -5.32
CA ILE A 115 -3.78 -17.63 -6.79
C ILE A 115 -4.94 -16.73 -7.20
N LEU A 116 -6.15 -16.94 -6.62
CA LEU A 116 -7.32 -16.10 -6.89
C LEU A 116 -7.05 -14.63 -6.53
N TYR A 117 -6.43 -14.41 -5.39
CA TYR A 117 -6.03 -13.09 -4.93
C TYR A 117 -4.98 -12.45 -5.86
N GLY A 118 -3.98 -13.22 -6.31
CA GLY A 118 -2.95 -12.77 -7.26
C GLY A 118 -3.54 -12.34 -8.61
N GLN A 119 -4.44 -13.13 -9.16
CA GLN A 119 -5.14 -12.79 -10.41
C GLN A 119 -5.89 -11.46 -10.31
N ARG A 120 -6.41 -11.12 -9.15
CA ARG A 120 -7.10 -9.86 -8.89
C ARG A 120 -6.14 -8.70 -8.62
N ASN A 121 -5.03 -8.93 -7.90
CA ASN A 121 -4.09 -7.88 -7.50
C ASN A 121 -3.09 -7.48 -8.58
N ILE A 122 -2.57 -8.44 -9.37
CA ILE A 122 -1.53 -8.18 -10.37
C ILE A 122 -1.94 -7.07 -11.35
N PRO A 123 -3.14 -7.09 -11.97
CA PRO A 123 -3.55 -6.01 -12.87
C PRO A 123 -3.53 -4.62 -12.21
N GLN A 124 -3.96 -4.54 -10.94
CA GLN A 124 -3.93 -3.28 -10.20
C GLN A 124 -2.50 -2.85 -9.83
N THR A 125 -1.66 -3.80 -9.45
CA THR A 125 -0.24 -3.53 -9.18
C THR A 125 0.46 -2.98 -10.43
N LEU A 126 0.22 -3.55 -11.60
CA LEU A 126 0.76 -3.04 -12.86
C LEU A 126 0.24 -1.64 -13.18
N ASN A 127 -1.05 -1.38 -12.95
CA ASN A 127 -1.62 -0.05 -13.10
C ASN A 127 -1.02 0.98 -12.11
N PHE A 128 -0.69 0.55 -10.86
CA PHE A 128 0.05 1.41 -9.94
C PHE A 128 1.45 1.72 -10.47
N CYS A 129 2.14 0.72 -11.02
CA CYS A 129 3.47 0.89 -11.58
C CYS A 129 3.51 1.86 -12.77
N GLU A 130 2.48 1.88 -13.62
CA GLU A 130 2.34 2.87 -14.71
C GLU A 130 2.26 4.30 -14.16
N ASP A 131 1.43 4.51 -13.13
CA ASP A 131 1.33 5.82 -12.50
C ASP A 131 2.63 6.19 -11.75
N ILE A 132 3.29 5.24 -11.09
CA ILE A 132 4.60 5.45 -10.44
C ILE A 132 5.61 5.96 -11.45
N LYS A 133 5.75 5.31 -12.60
CA LYS A 133 6.68 5.74 -13.66
C LYS A 133 6.36 7.12 -14.22
N SER A 134 5.08 7.48 -14.24
CA SER A 134 4.62 8.72 -14.85
C SER A 134 4.69 9.94 -13.92
N TYR A 135 4.50 9.74 -12.62
CA TYR A 135 4.28 10.84 -11.66
C TYR A 135 5.30 10.89 -10.53
N SER A 136 5.96 9.76 -10.20
CA SER A 136 6.91 9.74 -9.10
C SER A 136 8.30 10.21 -9.51
N HIS A 137 9.21 10.30 -8.55
CA HIS A 137 10.60 10.63 -8.83
C HIS A 137 11.22 9.60 -9.79
N THR A 138 12.14 10.01 -10.65
CA THR A 138 12.80 9.12 -11.65
C THR A 138 13.47 7.90 -11.04
N ASP A 139 14.00 8.03 -9.82
CA ASP A 139 14.63 6.94 -9.06
C ASP A 139 13.69 6.44 -7.93
N ALA A 140 12.39 6.48 -8.14
CA ALA A 140 11.44 6.04 -7.12
C ALA A 140 11.59 4.54 -6.84
N LEU A 141 11.47 4.19 -5.56
CA LEU A 141 11.49 2.80 -5.09
C LEU A 141 10.07 2.37 -4.69
N PHE A 142 9.61 1.27 -5.27
CA PHE A 142 8.33 0.66 -4.96
C PHE A 142 8.48 -0.45 -3.91
N LEU A 143 7.86 -0.26 -2.76
CA LEU A 143 7.87 -1.18 -1.62
C LEU A 143 6.50 -1.87 -1.51
N ASN A 144 6.43 -3.13 -1.87
CA ASN A 144 5.17 -3.86 -1.86
C ASN A 144 4.95 -4.59 -0.53
N TYR A 145 3.96 -4.14 0.25
CA TYR A 145 3.48 -4.79 1.47
C TYR A 145 2.15 -5.56 1.26
N SER A 146 1.65 -5.61 0.02
CA SER A 146 0.40 -6.30 -0.30
C SER A 146 0.66 -7.74 -0.70
N ASN A 147 -0.17 -8.65 -0.19
CA ASN A 147 -0.21 -10.04 -0.65
C ASN A 147 -1.01 -10.19 -1.97
N PRO A 148 -0.73 -11.22 -2.76
CA PRO A 148 0.40 -12.17 -2.68
C PRO A 148 1.72 -11.47 -2.99
N MET A 149 2.56 -11.30 -1.98
CA MET A 149 3.74 -10.42 -2.09
C MET A 149 4.67 -10.85 -3.23
N ALA A 150 5.03 -12.12 -3.31
CA ALA A 150 5.94 -12.63 -4.34
C ALA A 150 5.37 -12.42 -5.75
N MET A 151 4.08 -12.70 -5.98
CA MET A 151 3.44 -12.55 -7.28
C MET A 151 3.36 -11.09 -7.69
N ASN A 152 2.92 -10.20 -6.79
CA ASN A 152 2.80 -8.78 -7.06
C ASN A 152 4.16 -8.14 -7.33
N THR A 153 5.17 -8.47 -6.52
CA THR A 153 6.53 -7.95 -6.69
C THR A 153 7.17 -8.46 -7.98
N TRP A 154 6.98 -9.75 -8.28
CA TRP A 154 7.48 -10.30 -9.54
C TRP A 154 6.86 -9.58 -10.75
N ALA A 155 5.54 -9.41 -10.77
CA ALA A 155 4.87 -8.69 -11.85
C ALA A 155 5.37 -7.24 -11.96
N ALA A 156 5.57 -6.53 -10.85
CA ALA A 156 6.08 -5.16 -10.83
C ALA A 156 7.49 -5.07 -11.43
N VAL A 157 8.38 -6.01 -11.09
CA VAL A 157 9.77 -6.01 -11.58
C VAL A 157 9.88 -6.50 -13.02
N SER A 158 9.23 -7.65 -13.37
CA SER A 158 9.40 -8.28 -14.67
C SER A 158 8.62 -7.59 -15.78
N GLU A 159 7.37 -7.23 -15.52
CA GLU A 159 6.47 -6.65 -16.52
C GLU A 159 6.52 -5.12 -16.53
N ALA A 160 6.35 -4.50 -15.36
CA ALA A 160 6.34 -3.05 -15.27
C ALA A 160 7.74 -2.43 -15.19
N LYS A 161 8.77 -3.19 -14.83
CA LYS A 161 10.18 -2.71 -14.73
C LYS A 161 10.31 -1.48 -13.80
N VAL A 162 9.65 -1.52 -12.66
CA VAL A 162 9.87 -0.57 -11.57
C VAL A 162 10.90 -1.11 -10.59
N ASN A 163 11.61 -0.18 -9.92
CA ASN A 163 12.59 -0.54 -8.89
C ASN A 163 11.92 -0.84 -7.55
#